data_4ac2440abe3334dece37988b073f90ac
#
_entry.id   4ac2440abe3334dece37988b073f90ac
#
_cell.length_a   1.000
_cell.length_b   1.000
_cell.length_c   1.000
_cell.angle_alpha   90.00
_cell.angle_beta   90.00
_cell.angle_gamma   90.00
#
_symmetry.space_group_name_H-M   'P 1'
#
loop_
_entity.id
_entity.type
_entity.pdbx_description
1 polymer ?
#
loop_
_entity_poly.entity_id
_entity_poly.type
_entity_poly.pdbx_seq_one_letter_code
_entity_poly.pdbx_strand_id
1 'polypeptide(L)'
;MAKLEAPVDFYVDIGILSSSFRILRFLRKLGFKTVVLTYTTTDNTCEIKGLEKNVLKESEKLGLDVFVKANILSENRGYLKKCLRRIRRKVDVVSISPKNLDVARFSGRDRRVDTVIFTYDELVRFYDDSQAKLMSQNGIALEIPFNRLWGKKQISYKTFFFLKRTFYYTVKFRVPIIISSGTTKIIEVKSPKQLISLLEILGLPESYAKLSITTYPLAILKRNMHKRSRNHVQQGVDLA
;
A
#
# COMPACT_ATOMS: atom_id res chain seq x y z
N MET A 1 -25.62 -1.34 -1.53
CA MET A 1 -24.18 -1.40 -1.11
C MET A 1 -24.03 -2.56 -0.14
N ALA A 2 -23.63 -3.74 -0.62
CA ALA A 2 -23.34 -4.86 0.26
C ALA A 2 -22.13 -4.52 1.12
N LYS A 3 -22.28 -4.58 2.44
CA LYS A 3 -21.18 -4.51 3.40
C LYS A 3 -20.19 -5.64 3.08
N LEU A 4 -19.08 -5.32 2.44
CA LEU A 4 -17.96 -6.21 2.26
C LEU A 4 -17.20 -6.29 3.59
N GLU A 5 -17.80 -6.96 4.56
CA GLU A 5 -17.06 -7.36 5.76
C GLU A 5 -16.08 -8.45 5.32
N ALA A 6 -14.80 -8.11 5.33
CA ALA A 6 -13.77 -9.14 5.23
C ALA A 6 -13.94 -10.06 6.46
N PRO A 7 -13.83 -11.38 6.31
CA PRO A 7 -13.81 -12.27 7.47
C PRO A 7 -12.77 -11.76 8.47
N VAL A 8 -13.05 -11.83 9.76
CA VAL A 8 -12.28 -11.24 10.87
C VAL A 8 -10.78 -11.58 10.83
N ASP A 9 -10.41 -12.65 10.13
CA ASP A 9 -9.04 -13.18 10.03
C ASP A 9 -8.43 -13.11 8.60
N PHE A 10 -8.89 -12.19 7.76
CA PHE A 10 -8.35 -12.05 6.40
C PHE A 10 -7.30 -10.94 6.34
N TYR A 11 -6.06 -11.28 6.63
CA TYR A 11 -4.94 -10.33 6.66
C TYR A 11 -4.23 -10.24 5.31
N VAL A 12 -3.88 -9.01 4.91
CA VAL A 12 -3.20 -8.67 3.65
C VAL A 12 -1.95 -7.85 3.94
N ASP A 13 -0.79 -8.28 3.46
CA ASP A 13 0.42 -7.45 3.45
C ASP A 13 0.73 -6.97 2.04
N ILE A 14 0.63 -5.67 1.80
CA ILE A 14 0.86 -5.07 0.48
C ILE A 14 2.28 -4.55 0.25
N GLY A 15 3.23 -4.84 1.12
CA GLY A 15 4.55 -4.22 1.08
C GLY A 15 5.73 -5.18 1.16
N ILE A 16 5.63 -6.39 0.63
CA ILE A 16 6.72 -7.34 0.64
C ILE A 16 7.68 -7.07 -0.51
N LEU A 17 8.95 -6.84 -0.19
CA LEU A 17 10.01 -6.49 -1.15
C LEU A 17 10.84 -7.70 -1.62
N SER A 18 10.45 -8.92 -1.25
CA SER A 18 11.17 -10.13 -1.59
C SER A 18 10.22 -11.25 -2.01
N SER A 19 10.54 -11.92 -3.10
CA SER A 19 9.84 -13.12 -3.59
C SER A 19 10.39 -14.43 -3.01
N SER A 20 11.23 -14.39 -1.96
CA SER A 20 11.81 -15.56 -1.33
C SER A 20 10.72 -16.49 -0.76
N PHE A 21 10.75 -17.77 -1.13
CA PHE A 21 9.83 -18.79 -0.63
C PHE A 21 9.85 -18.93 0.90
N ARG A 22 10.99 -18.68 1.54
CA ARG A 22 11.10 -18.68 3.00
C ARG A 22 10.24 -17.58 3.62
N ILE A 23 10.23 -16.40 3.02
CA ILE A 23 9.40 -15.26 3.47
C ILE A 23 7.92 -15.58 3.25
N LEU A 24 7.53 -16.08 2.07
CA LEU A 24 6.13 -16.44 1.77
C LEU A 24 5.59 -17.49 2.74
N ARG A 25 6.34 -18.56 3.01
CA ARG A 25 5.98 -19.58 4.00
C ARG A 25 5.84 -18.99 5.41
N PHE A 26 6.71 -18.08 5.78
CA PHE A 26 6.68 -17.43 7.09
C PHE A 26 5.45 -16.52 7.22
N LEU A 27 5.14 -15.69 6.21
CA LEU A 27 3.94 -14.87 6.17
C LEU A 27 2.66 -15.72 6.30
N ARG A 28 2.60 -16.84 5.59
CA ARG A 28 1.46 -17.77 5.71
C ARG A 28 1.30 -18.33 7.11
N LYS A 29 2.41 -18.70 7.77
CA LYS A 29 2.41 -19.16 9.18
C LYS A 29 1.97 -18.07 10.16
N LEU A 30 2.22 -16.80 9.86
CA LEU A 30 1.77 -15.66 10.66
C LEU A 30 0.29 -15.31 10.47
N GLY A 31 -0.41 -15.98 9.55
CA GLY A 31 -1.84 -15.80 9.31
C GLY A 31 -2.20 -14.90 8.12
N PHE A 32 -1.23 -14.41 7.34
CA PHE A 32 -1.54 -13.71 6.10
C PHE A 32 -2.15 -14.67 5.07
N LYS A 33 -3.20 -14.21 4.38
CA LYS A 33 -3.84 -14.94 3.28
C LYS A 33 -3.51 -14.34 1.92
N THR A 34 -3.20 -13.05 1.90
CA THR A 34 -2.85 -12.34 0.68
C THR A 34 -1.58 -11.53 0.89
N VAL A 35 -0.70 -11.59 -0.09
CA VAL A 35 0.57 -10.86 -0.09
C VAL A 35 0.74 -10.14 -1.41
N VAL A 36 1.25 -8.91 -1.37
CA VAL A 36 1.55 -8.15 -2.58
C VAL A 36 3.06 -7.89 -2.65
N LEU A 37 3.68 -8.49 -3.66
CA LEU A 37 5.10 -8.31 -3.93
C LEU A 37 5.36 -6.96 -4.57
N THR A 38 6.20 -6.17 -3.94
CA THR A 38 6.49 -4.79 -4.34
C THR A 38 7.78 -4.70 -5.14
N TYR A 39 7.68 -4.22 -6.36
CA TYR A 39 8.81 -3.87 -7.21
C TYR A 39 8.93 -2.36 -7.28
N THR A 40 10.13 -1.86 -6.95
CA THR A 40 10.42 -0.42 -7.01
C THR A 40 11.03 -0.06 -8.34
N THR A 41 10.51 1.00 -8.96
CA THR A 41 11.03 1.59 -10.20
C THR A 41 11.08 3.11 -10.08
N THR A 42 11.75 3.77 -11.02
CA THR A 42 11.70 5.23 -11.13
C THR A 42 10.73 5.65 -12.23
N ASP A 43 10.30 6.91 -12.21
CA ASP A 43 9.43 7.45 -13.26
C ASP A 43 10.09 7.52 -14.64
N ASN A 44 11.43 7.53 -14.70
CA ASN A 44 12.21 7.50 -15.94
C ASN A 44 12.30 6.11 -16.55
N THR A 45 12.64 5.09 -15.75
CA THR A 45 12.81 3.71 -16.23
C THR A 45 11.47 3.03 -16.45
N CYS A 46 10.56 3.17 -15.49
CA CYS A 46 9.19 2.67 -15.55
C CYS A 46 9.11 1.20 -16.00
N GLU A 47 9.99 0.36 -15.45
CA GLU A 47 10.04 -1.07 -15.73
C GLU A 47 9.68 -1.86 -14.49
N ILE A 48 8.89 -2.93 -14.67
CA ILE A 48 8.46 -3.80 -13.59
C ILE A 48 8.61 -5.23 -14.05
N LYS A 49 9.28 -6.02 -13.23
CA LYS A 49 9.32 -7.47 -13.38
C LYS A 49 7.95 -8.04 -13.00
N GLY A 50 7.43 -8.94 -13.82
CA GLY A 50 6.24 -9.71 -13.49
C GLY A 50 6.52 -10.77 -12.42
N LEU A 51 5.48 -11.45 -11.96
CA LEU A 51 5.62 -12.61 -11.08
C LEU A 51 6.31 -13.76 -11.82
N GLU A 52 7.32 -14.32 -11.17
CA GLU A 52 7.97 -15.54 -11.65
C GLU A 52 7.00 -16.75 -11.51
N LYS A 53 6.99 -17.62 -12.51
CA LYS A 53 6.13 -18.82 -12.50
C LYS A 53 6.33 -19.71 -11.26
N ASN A 54 7.56 -19.78 -10.77
CA ASN A 54 7.90 -20.56 -9.56
C ASN A 54 7.27 -19.95 -8.30
N VAL A 55 7.18 -18.63 -8.20
CA VAL A 55 6.53 -17.93 -7.09
C VAL A 55 5.03 -18.23 -7.07
N LEU A 56 4.38 -18.21 -8.23
CA LEU A 56 2.96 -18.55 -8.35
C LEU A 56 2.69 -20.00 -7.92
N LYS A 57 3.45 -20.96 -8.44
CA LYS A 57 3.29 -22.38 -8.06
C LYS A 57 3.48 -22.63 -6.57
N GLU A 58 4.47 -21.97 -5.95
CA GLU A 58 4.71 -22.16 -4.51
C GLU A 58 3.63 -21.47 -3.68
N SER A 59 3.14 -20.30 -4.09
CA SER A 59 2.05 -19.62 -3.40
C SER A 59 0.74 -20.40 -3.44
N GLU A 60 0.42 -21.02 -4.55
CA GLU A 60 -0.74 -21.93 -4.69
C GLU A 60 -0.66 -23.10 -3.68
N LYS A 61 0.51 -23.77 -3.58
CA LYS A 61 0.74 -24.84 -2.61
C LYS A 61 0.55 -24.39 -1.16
N LEU A 62 0.85 -23.13 -0.88
CA LEU A 62 0.71 -22.54 0.45
C LEU A 62 -0.70 -22.03 0.75
N GLY A 63 -1.60 -22.01 -0.24
CA GLY A 63 -2.89 -21.34 -0.14
C GLY A 63 -2.72 -19.85 0.17
N LEU A 64 -1.78 -19.18 -0.51
CA LEU A 64 -1.43 -17.78 -0.35
C LEU A 64 -1.68 -17.05 -1.67
N ASP A 65 -2.59 -16.08 -1.68
CA ASP A 65 -2.81 -15.22 -2.84
C ASP A 65 -1.67 -14.23 -2.99
N VAL A 66 -1.04 -14.21 -4.18
CA VAL A 66 0.09 -13.32 -4.46
C VAL A 66 -0.23 -12.37 -5.60
N PHE A 67 -0.04 -11.08 -5.36
CA PHE A 67 -0.25 -9.99 -6.32
C PHE A 67 1.03 -9.18 -6.53
N VAL A 68 1.01 -8.31 -7.54
CA VAL A 68 2.14 -7.44 -7.91
C VAL A 68 1.82 -5.98 -7.63
N LYS A 69 2.75 -5.29 -6.97
CA LYS A 69 2.72 -3.85 -6.78
C LYS A 69 3.92 -3.18 -7.43
N ALA A 70 3.64 -2.09 -8.15
CA ALA A 70 4.65 -1.15 -8.59
C ALA A 70 4.76 0.00 -7.57
N ASN A 71 5.93 0.22 -7.00
CA ASN A 71 6.24 1.43 -6.26
C ASN A 71 7.11 2.34 -7.11
N ILE A 72 6.60 3.51 -7.53
CA ILE A 72 7.29 4.44 -8.39
C ILE A 72 7.90 5.56 -7.55
N LEU A 73 9.22 5.64 -7.55
CA LEU A 73 9.95 6.80 -7.03
C LEU A 73 9.87 7.91 -8.09
N SER A 74 9.27 9.04 -7.75
CA SER A 74 9.01 10.08 -8.74
C SER A 74 9.40 11.48 -8.24
N GLU A 75 10.10 12.19 -9.13
CA GLU A 75 10.48 13.60 -8.96
C GLU A 75 9.81 14.50 -10.01
N ASN A 76 9.36 13.91 -11.12
CA ASN A 76 8.81 14.64 -12.25
C ASN A 76 7.38 14.17 -12.59
N ARG A 77 6.44 15.08 -12.47
CA ARG A 77 5.03 14.81 -12.77
C ARG A 77 4.77 14.38 -14.22
N GLY A 78 5.53 14.93 -15.19
CA GLY A 78 5.38 14.60 -16.60
C GLY A 78 5.79 13.15 -16.89
N TYR A 79 6.95 12.74 -16.37
CA TYR A 79 7.41 11.35 -16.46
C TYR A 79 6.50 10.39 -15.71
N LEU A 80 6.05 10.77 -14.51
CA LEU A 80 5.09 9.97 -13.74
C LEU A 80 3.81 9.70 -14.53
N LYS A 81 3.25 10.72 -15.20
CA LYS A 81 2.06 10.53 -16.05
C LYS A 81 2.27 9.51 -17.17
N LYS A 82 3.44 9.55 -17.83
CA LYS A 82 3.82 8.59 -18.88
C LYS A 82 3.97 7.19 -18.29
N CYS A 83 4.67 7.08 -17.16
CA CYS A 83 4.89 5.83 -16.45
C CYS A 83 3.55 5.18 -16.02
N LEU A 84 2.65 5.92 -15.41
CA LEU A 84 1.33 5.43 -15.00
C LEU A 84 0.52 4.87 -16.18
N ARG A 85 0.60 5.45 -17.38
CA ARG A 85 -0.05 4.90 -18.58
C ARG A 85 0.52 3.53 -18.97
N ARG A 86 1.84 3.33 -18.84
CA ARG A 86 2.53 2.08 -19.21
C ARG A 86 2.26 0.94 -18.25
N ILE A 87 2.23 1.22 -16.94
CA ILE A 87 2.26 0.16 -15.92
C ILE A 87 0.91 -0.15 -15.30
N ARG A 88 -0.07 0.80 -15.31
CA ARG A 88 -1.34 0.62 -14.58
C ARG A 88 -2.07 -0.68 -14.89
N ARG A 89 -2.03 -1.13 -16.15
CA ARG A 89 -2.69 -2.38 -16.57
C ARG A 89 -1.84 -3.64 -16.35
N LYS A 90 -0.56 -3.48 -15.99
CA LYS A 90 0.40 -4.59 -15.84
C LYS A 90 0.55 -5.07 -14.39
N VAL A 91 0.06 -4.29 -13.43
CA VAL A 91 0.20 -4.56 -12.00
C VAL A 91 -1.12 -4.46 -11.27
N ASP A 92 -1.21 -5.11 -10.12
CA ASP A 92 -2.42 -5.13 -9.30
C ASP A 92 -2.56 -3.86 -8.47
N VAL A 93 -1.46 -3.33 -7.97
CA VAL A 93 -1.41 -2.12 -7.13
C VAL A 93 -0.35 -1.15 -7.65
N VAL A 94 -0.67 0.14 -7.66
CA VAL A 94 0.28 1.21 -7.98
C VAL A 94 0.47 2.11 -6.77
N SER A 95 1.70 2.17 -6.28
CA SER A 95 2.14 3.08 -5.21
C SER A 95 3.06 4.14 -5.76
N ILE A 96 2.99 5.35 -5.20
CA ILE A 96 3.91 6.44 -5.53
C ILE A 96 4.69 6.84 -4.28
N SER A 97 6.02 6.96 -4.41
CA SER A 97 6.89 7.59 -3.43
C SER A 97 7.34 8.95 -3.97
N PRO A 98 6.62 10.04 -3.66
CA PRO A 98 6.88 11.37 -4.21
C PRO A 98 8.12 11.98 -3.56
N LYS A 99 8.96 12.66 -4.34
CA LYS A 99 10.18 13.32 -3.87
C LYS A 99 10.03 14.83 -3.71
N ASN A 100 8.90 15.39 -4.17
CA ASN A 100 8.57 16.81 -4.01
C ASN A 100 7.05 17.02 -3.86
N LEU A 101 6.68 18.23 -3.52
CA LEU A 101 5.29 18.60 -3.22
C LEU A 101 4.38 18.51 -4.45
N ASP A 102 4.84 18.88 -5.65
CA ASP A 102 4.01 18.80 -6.88
C ASP A 102 3.63 17.35 -7.18
N VAL A 103 4.60 16.44 -7.11
CA VAL A 103 4.34 15.00 -7.30
C VAL A 103 3.46 14.45 -6.19
N ALA A 104 3.62 14.88 -4.93
CA ALA A 104 2.76 14.45 -3.83
C ALA A 104 1.30 14.87 -4.05
N ARG A 105 1.07 16.13 -4.43
CA ARG A 105 -0.28 16.65 -4.76
C ARG A 105 -0.88 15.95 -5.97
N PHE A 106 -0.09 15.73 -7.01
CA PHE A 106 -0.53 14.98 -8.18
C PHE A 106 -0.91 13.55 -7.82
N SER A 107 -0.08 12.86 -7.03
CA SER A 107 -0.34 11.48 -6.59
C SER A 107 -1.63 11.36 -5.78
N GLY A 108 -1.99 12.37 -4.99
CA GLY A 108 -3.25 12.41 -4.25
C GLY A 108 -4.50 12.67 -5.10
N ARG A 109 -4.35 13.04 -6.38
CA ARG A 109 -5.49 13.34 -7.29
C ARG A 109 -5.67 12.32 -8.40
N ASP A 110 -4.63 11.58 -8.76
CA ASP A 110 -4.66 10.70 -9.93
C ASP A 110 -5.24 9.32 -9.57
N ARG A 111 -6.43 9.02 -10.09
CA ARG A 111 -7.16 7.77 -9.81
C ARG A 111 -6.47 6.49 -10.30
N ARG A 112 -5.34 6.60 -10.99
CA ARG A 112 -4.48 5.47 -11.35
C ARG A 112 -3.55 5.06 -10.22
N VAL A 113 -3.39 5.93 -9.21
CA VAL A 113 -2.63 5.68 -7.99
C VAL A 113 -3.54 5.04 -6.95
N ASP A 114 -3.06 3.99 -6.31
CA ASP A 114 -3.79 3.30 -5.25
C ASP A 114 -3.31 3.72 -3.86
N THR A 115 -1.99 3.86 -3.69
CA THR A 115 -1.39 4.26 -2.42
C THR A 115 -0.29 5.30 -2.62
N VAL A 116 -0.06 6.13 -1.60
CA VAL A 116 1.11 7.02 -1.54
C VAL A 116 1.94 6.63 -0.32
N ILE A 117 3.25 6.48 -0.55
CA ILE A 117 4.23 6.12 0.47
C ILE A 117 5.14 7.32 0.68
N PHE A 118 5.18 7.83 1.91
CA PHE A 118 6.10 8.89 2.31
C PHE A 118 7.20 8.34 3.22
N THR A 119 8.41 8.83 3.07
CA THR A 119 9.43 8.75 4.12
C THR A 119 9.04 9.66 5.28
N TYR A 120 9.72 9.54 6.41
CA TYR A 120 9.47 10.41 7.55
C TYR A 120 9.56 11.90 7.18
N ASP A 121 10.64 12.31 6.49
CA ASP A 121 10.85 13.71 6.09
C ASP A 121 9.77 14.19 5.09
N GLU A 122 9.33 13.31 4.20
CA GLU A 122 8.27 13.59 3.24
C GLU A 122 6.90 13.71 3.93
N LEU A 123 6.61 12.89 4.96
CA LEU A 123 5.41 13.04 5.79
C LEU A 123 5.35 14.40 6.47
N VAL A 124 6.47 14.84 7.03
CA VAL A 124 6.56 16.15 7.68
C VAL A 124 6.30 17.30 6.71
N ARG A 125 6.86 17.21 5.50
CA ARG A 125 6.83 18.28 4.49
C ARG A 125 5.59 18.29 3.61
N PHE A 126 5.04 17.12 3.27
CA PHE A 126 4.04 16.98 2.21
C PHE A 126 2.68 16.49 2.69
N TYR A 127 2.62 15.80 3.85
CA TYR A 127 1.35 15.28 4.35
C TYR A 127 0.71 16.26 5.34
N ASP A 128 -0.13 17.12 4.81
CA ASP A 128 -0.95 18.10 5.52
C ASP A 128 -2.46 17.85 5.27
N ASP A 129 -3.30 18.75 5.75
CA ASP A 129 -4.75 18.66 5.57
C ASP A 129 -5.16 18.69 4.09
N SER A 130 -4.47 19.47 3.25
CA SER A 130 -4.71 19.53 1.81
C SER A 130 -4.40 18.20 1.13
N GLN A 131 -3.26 17.57 1.48
CA GLN A 131 -2.90 16.26 0.94
C GLN A 131 -3.88 15.18 1.38
N ALA A 132 -4.27 15.19 2.66
CA ALA A 132 -5.24 14.25 3.20
C ALA A 132 -6.62 14.39 2.51
N LYS A 133 -7.11 15.62 2.31
CA LYS A 133 -8.36 15.87 1.56
C LYS A 133 -8.29 15.33 0.12
N LEU A 134 -7.21 15.61 -0.60
CA LEU A 134 -7.02 15.12 -1.97
C LEU A 134 -7.04 13.60 -2.04
N MET A 135 -6.33 12.93 -1.14
CA MET A 135 -6.28 11.46 -1.09
C MET A 135 -7.64 10.87 -0.74
N SER A 136 -8.34 11.43 0.24
CA SER A 136 -9.68 11.00 0.64
C SER A 136 -10.69 11.10 -0.51
N GLN A 137 -10.75 12.24 -1.18
CA GLN A 137 -11.68 12.49 -2.30
C GLN A 137 -11.48 11.54 -3.48
N ASN A 138 -10.26 11.03 -3.68
CA ASN A 138 -9.92 10.14 -4.78
C ASN A 138 -9.78 8.67 -4.36
N GLY A 139 -10.05 8.34 -3.09
CA GLY A 139 -9.95 6.98 -2.57
C GLY A 139 -8.54 6.40 -2.62
N ILE A 140 -7.53 7.26 -2.44
CA ILE A 140 -6.11 6.90 -2.43
C ILE A 140 -5.66 6.71 -0.99
N ALA A 141 -5.05 5.56 -0.69
CA ALA A 141 -4.64 5.23 0.65
C ALA A 141 -3.26 5.80 1.01
N LEU A 142 -3.09 6.17 2.28
CA LEU A 142 -1.77 6.39 2.86
C LEU A 142 -1.18 5.03 3.22
N GLU A 143 -0.08 4.65 2.59
CA GLU A 143 0.64 3.43 2.93
C GLU A 143 1.84 3.74 3.82
N ILE A 144 1.95 3.00 4.91
CA ILE A 144 3.03 3.10 5.89
C ILE A 144 3.79 1.76 5.92
N PRO A 145 4.93 1.65 5.20
CA PRO A 145 5.80 0.50 5.34
C PRO A 145 6.49 0.53 6.70
N PHE A 146 6.22 -0.48 7.54
CA PHE A 146 6.76 -0.57 8.89
C PHE A 146 8.28 -0.40 8.94
N ASN A 147 8.99 -1.12 8.08
CA ASN A 147 10.45 -1.11 8.06
C ASN A 147 11.04 0.28 7.73
N ARG A 148 10.33 1.12 7.00
CA ARG A 148 10.78 2.48 6.69
C ARG A 148 10.59 3.47 7.84
N LEU A 149 9.62 3.23 8.72
CA LEU A 149 9.41 4.03 9.92
C LEU A 149 10.47 3.73 10.98
N TRP A 150 10.85 2.46 11.09
CA TRP A 150 11.78 1.95 12.09
C TRP A 150 13.19 1.73 11.56
N GLY A 151 13.56 2.34 10.44
CA GLY A 151 14.90 2.23 9.89
C GLY A 151 16.01 2.43 10.94
N LYS A 152 17.27 2.28 10.58
CA LYS A 152 18.49 2.21 11.42
C LYS A 152 18.67 3.30 12.50
N LYS A 153 17.78 4.26 12.63
CA LYS A 153 17.81 5.33 13.66
C LYS A 153 16.73 5.06 14.71
N GLN A 154 17.07 5.26 15.96
CA GLN A 154 16.11 5.24 17.06
C GLN A 154 14.93 6.16 16.77
N ILE A 155 13.71 5.71 17.07
CA ILE A 155 12.52 6.54 16.97
C ILE A 155 12.69 7.72 17.94
N SER A 156 12.80 8.91 17.39
CA SER A 156 12.89 10.11 18.21
C SER A 156 11.48 10.54 18.65
N TYR A 157 11.41 11.31 19.73
CA TYR A 157 10.18 11.98 20.16
C TYR A 157 9.51 12.77 19.01
N LYS A 158 10.32 13.41 18.17
CA LYS A 158 9.84 14.14 16.98
C LYS A 158 9.12 13.21 16.01
N THR A 159 9.64 12.02 15.74
CA THR A 159 9.01 11.02 14.85
C THR A 159 7.63 10.63 15.37
N PHE A 160 7.52 10.37 16.67
CA PHE A 160 6.27 10.01 17.31
C PHE A 160 5.23 11.14 17.21
N PHE A 161 5.63 12.37 17.49
CA PHE A 161 4.77 13.55 17.39
C PHE A 161 4.22 13.75 15.96
N PHE A 162 5.07 13.63 14.95
CA PHE A 162 4.64 13.80 13.55
C PHE A 162 3.76 12.65 13.05
N LEU A 163 3.97 11.43 13.52
CA LEU A 163 3.07 10.31 13.22
C LEU A 163 1.69 10.54 13.83
N LYS A 164 1.60 11.03 15.07
CA LYS A 164 0.32 11.41 15.67
C LYS A 164 -0.41 12.48 14.85
N ARG A 165 0.30 13.50 14.39
CA ARG A 165 -0.27 14.54 13.50
C ARG A 165 -0.76 13.92 12.18
N THR A 166 0.03 13.02 11.59
CA THR A 166 -0.35 12.30 10.36
C THR A 166 -1.63 11.50 10.58
N PHE A 167 -1.73 10.75 11.66
CA PHE A 167 -2.92 9.97 11.99
C PHE A 167 -4.14 10.85 12.29
N TYR A 168 -3.94 11.99 12.95
CA TYR A 168 -5.01 12.97 13.15
C TYR A 168 -5.63 13.42 11.81
N TYR A 169 -4.82 13.82 10.81
CA TYR A 169 -5.34 14.18 9.49
C TYR A 169 -5.96 12.97 8.78
N THR A 170 -5.36 11.81 8.89
CA THR A 170 -5.87 10.56 8.29
C THR A 170 -7.28 10.25 8.79
N VAL A 171 -7.51 10.29 10.09
CA VAL A 171 -8.82 10.04 10.71
C VAL A 171 -9.79 11.17 10.39
N LYS A 172 -9.38 12.44 10.56
CA LYS A 172 -10.21 13.62 10.32
C LYS A 172 -10.78 13.66 8.91
N PHE A 173 -9.98 13.32 7.91
CA PHE A 173 -10.39 13.33 6.52
C PHE A 173 -10.80 11.96 5.97
N ARG A 174 -10.86 10.93 6.82
CA ARG A 174 -11.23 9.55 6.45
C ARG A 174 -10.37 8.99 5.31
N VAL A 175 -9.07 9.28 5.34
CA VAL A 175 -8.12 8.69 4.39
C VAL A 175 -7.94 7.22 4.72
N PRO A 176 -8.07 6.28 3.75
CA PRO A 176 -7.70 4.89 4.01
C PRO A 176 -6.22 4.81 4.38
N ILE A 177 -5.90 4.16 5.49
CA ILE A 177 -4.51 3.91 5.89
C ILE A 177 -4.20 2.44 5.76
N ILE A 178 -3.02 2.11 5.26
CA ILE A 178 -2.57 0.73 5.10
C ILE A 178 -1.20 0.61 5.73
N ILE A 179 -1.04 -0.38 6.61
CA ILE A 179 0.27 -0.76 7.12
C ILE A 179 0.77 -1.96 6.34
N SER A 180 2.07 -1.95 6.01
CA SER A 180 2.74 -3.05 5.34
C SER A 180 4.06 -3.36 6.02
N SER A 181 4.59 -4.57 5.89
CA SER A 181 5.88 -4.93 6.49
C SER A 181 7.04 -4.15 5.90
N GLY A 182 7.04 -3.90 4.60
CA GLY A 182 8.09 -3.14 3.91
C GLY A 182 9.45 -3.82 3.92
N THR A 183 9.52 -5.14 4.02
CA THR A 183 10.74 -5.88 4.32
C THR A 183 11.24 -6.78 3.19
N THR A 184 12.56 -7.02 3.20
CA THR A 184 13.23 -8.05 2.39
C THR A 184 13.72 -9.25 3.23
N LYS A 185 13.68 -9.15 4.57
CA LYS A 185 14.26 -10.12 5.50
C LYS A 185 13.20 -10.76 6.38
N ILE A 186 13.31 -12.06 6.62
CA ILE A 186 12.38 -12.80 7.49
C ILE A 186 12.29 -12.21 8.89
N ILE A 187 13.43 -11.84 9.48
CA ILE A 187 13.48 -11.31 10.86
C ILE A 187 12.74 -9.98 11.04
N GLU A 188 12.53 -9.26 9.96
CA GLU A 188 11.84 -7.96 9.97
C GLU A 188 10.33 -8.12 9.76
N VAL A 189 9.85 -9.29 9.33
CA VAL A 189 8.42 -9.57 9.14
C VAL A 189 7.71 -9.51 10.48
N LYS A 190 6.58 -8.83 10.52
CA LYS A 190 5.74 -8.71 11.71
C LYS A 190 4.41 -9.45 11.49
N SER A 191 3.88 -10.01 12.57
CA SER A 191 2.55 -10.61 12.53
C SER A 191 1.46 -9.53 12.39
N PRO A 192 0.27 -9.88 11.88
CA PRO A 192 -0.85 -8.94 11.81
C PRO A 192 -1.14 -8.25 13.14
N LYS A 193 -1.15 -8.99 14.23
CA LYS A 193 -1.37 -8.44 15.58
C LYS A 193 -0.32 -7.42 15.98
N GLN A 194 0.97 -7.71 15.71
CA GLN A 194 2.05 -6.76 15.99
C GLN A 194 1.91 -5.46 15.18
N LEU A 195 1.51 -5.55 13.91
CA LEU A 195 1.30 -4.37 13.07
C LEU A 195 0.11 -3.53 13.55
N ILE A 196 -0.99 -4.17 13.97
CA ILE A 196 -2.17 -3.50 14.54
C ILE A 196 -1.79 -2.79 15.85
N SER A 197 -1.22 -3.53 16.83
CA SER A 197 -0.85 -2.96 18.13
C SER A 197 0.13 -1.80 18.01
N LEU A 198 1.01 -1.85 17.02
CA LEU A 198 1.92 -0.76 16.76
C LEU A 198 1.19 0.53 16.35
N LEU A 199 0.24 0.43 15.44
CA LEU A 199 -0.56 1.59 15.01
C LEU A 199 -1.37 2.17 16.17
N GLU A 200 -1.90 1.31 17.05
CA GLU A 200 -2.63 1.73 18.26
C GLU A 200 -1.72 2.48 19.23
N ILE A 201 -0.52 1.97 19.51
CA ILE A 201 0.49 2.64 20.34
C ILE A 201 0.85 4.01 19.76
N LEU A 202 0.91 4.13 18.44
CA LEU A 202 1.17 5.38 17.74
C LEU A 202 -0.03 6.34 17.72
N GLY A 203 -1.18 5.93 18.28
CA GLY A 203 -2.37 6.75 18.46
C GLY A 203 -3.41 6.66 17.34
N LEU A 204 -3.34 5.62 16.49
CA LEU A 204 -4.41 5.35 15.54
C LEU A 204 -5.54 4.57 16.27
N PRO A 205 -6.83 4.94 16.11
CA PRO A 205 -7.93 4.17 16.68
C PRO A 205 -7.93 2.70 16.25
N GLU A 206 -8.27 1.78 17.15
CA GLU A 206 -8.27 0.33 16.94
C GLU A 206 -9.01 -0.08 15.65
N SER A 207 -10.17 0.52 15.41
CA SER A 207 -10.96 0.26 14.19
C SER A 207 -10.18 0.56 12.92
N TYR A 208 -9.47 1.69 12.86
CA TYR A 208 -8.61 2.04 11.73
C TYR A 208 -7.39 1.11 11.64
N ALA A 209 -6.78 0.75 12.75
CA ALA A 209 -5.64 -0.15 12.80
C ALA A 209 -6.00 -1.54 12.24
N LYS A 210 -7.16 -2.09 12.60
CA LYS A 210 -7.67 -3.35 12.03
C LYS A 210 -7.98 -3.24 10.54
N LEU A 211 -8.67 -2.18 10.11
CA LEU A 211 -8.99 -1.95 8.71
C LEU A 211 -7.74 -1.78 7.83
N SER A 212 -6.63 -1.29 8.39
CA SER A 212 -5.39 -1.01 7.66
C SER A 212 -4.70 -2.25 7.08
N ILE A 213 -4.99 -3.42 7.62
CA ILE A 213 -4.37 -4.70 7.23
C ILE A 213 -5.41 -5.74 6.74
N THR A 214 -6.68 -5.36 6.75
CA THR A 214 -7.79 -6.22 6.33
C THR A 214 -8.56 -5.58 5.17
N THR A 215 -9.50 -4.72 5.48
CA THR A 215 -10.50 -4.19 4.55
C THR A 215 -9.89 -3.23 3.51
N TYR A 216 -9.05 -2.29 3.91
CA TYR A 216 -8.53 -1.29 2.98
C TYR A 216 -7.64 -1.90 1.88
N PRO A 217 -6.63 -2.74 2.20
CA PRO A 217 -5.83 -3.36 1.14
C PRO A 217 -6.65 -4.31 0.27
N LEU A 218 -7.59 -5.08 0.85
CA LEU A 218 -8.47 -5.97 0.11
C LEU A 218 -9.40 -5.21 -0.84
N ALA A 219 -9.96 -4.08 -0.41
CA ALA A 219 -10.80 -3.23 -1.25
C ALA A 219 -10.04 -2.68 -2.46
N ILE A 220 -8.77 -2.29 -2.29
CA ILE A 220 -7.92 -1.87 -3.42
C ILE A 220 -7.73 -3.01 -4.41
N LEU A 221 -7.37 -4.21 -3.94
CA LEU A 221 -7.18 -5.37 -4.80
C LEU A 221 -8.46 -5.73 -5.56
N LYS A 222 -9.59 -5.86 -4.88
CA LYS A 222 -10.89 -6.16 -5.50
C LYS A 222 -11.28 -5.10 -6.54
N ARG A 223 -11.16 -3.80 -6.20
CA ARG A 223 -11.43 -2.70 -7.12
C ARG A 223 -10.57 -2.80 -8.39
N ASN A 224 -9.29 -3.12 -8.25
CA ASN A 224 -8.36 -3.17 -9.37
C ASN A 224 -8.52 -4.44 -10.21
N MET A 225 -8.84 -5.57 -9.61
CA MET A 225 -9.21 -6.80 -10.32
C MET A 225 -10.46 -6.56 -11.17
N HIS A 226 -11.49 -5.94 -10.59
CA HIS A 226 -12.71 -5.57 -11.30
C HIS A 226 -12.42 -4.65 -12.50
N LYS A 227 -11.63 -3.59 -12.33
CA LYS A 227 -11.22 -2.68 -13.41
C LYS A 227 -10.43 -3.36 -14.54
N ARG A 228 -9.83 -4.53 -14.29
CA ARG A 228 -9.11 -5.31 -15.30
C ARG A 228 -9.94 -6.45 -15.88
N SER A 229 -11.12 -6.71 -15.35
CA SER A 229 -12.02 -7.70 -15.90
C SER A 229 -12.51 -7.28 -17.30
N ARG A 230 -12.85 -8.25 -18.14
CA ARG A 230 -13.37 -8.00 -19.50
C ARG A 230 -14.73 -7.28 -19.47
N ASN A 231 -15.47 -7.43 -18.39
CA ASN A 231 -16.80 -6.87 -18.24
C ASN A 231 -16.81 -5.40 -17.86
N HIS A 232 -15.67 -4.85 -17.38
CA HIS A 232 -15.60 -3.46 -16.95
C HIS A 232 -15.39 -2.51 -18.13
N VAL A 233 -16.35 -1.63 -18.41
CA VAL A 233 -16.27 -0.59 -19.46
C VAL A 233 -15.78 0.71 -18.87
N GLN A 234 -16.45 1.20 -17.81
CA GLN A 234 -16.08 2.41 -17.06
C GLN A 234 -16.65 2.33 -15.65
N GLN A 235 -16.29 3.28 -14.79
CA GLN A 235 -16.75 3.29 -13.38
C GLN A 235 -18.29 3.30 -13.32
N GLY A 236 -18.86 2.22 -12.78
CA GLY A 236 -20.32 2.03 -12.65
C GLY A 236 -21.02 1.46 -13.88
N VAL A 237 -20.27 1.07 -14.93
CA VAL A 237 -20.82 0.44 -16.14
C VAL A 237 -20.02 -0.81 -16.45
N ASP A 238 -20.69 -1.94 -16.37
CA ASP A 238 -20.15 -3.25 -16.73
C ASP A 238 -20.96 -3.86 -17.88
N LEU A 239 -20.34 -4.72 -18.68
CA LEU A 239 -21.05 -5.54 -19.67
C LEU A 239 -21.88 -6.59 -18.91
N ALA A 240 -23.11 -6.77 -19.36
CA ALA A 240 -24.02 -7.80 -18.84
C ALA A 240 -23.54 -9.21 -19.19
#